data_00ab9d562e09328fc7320d17dea7961c
#
_entry.id   00ab9d562e09328fc7320d17dea7961c
#
_cell.length_a   1.000
_cell.length_b   1.000
_cell.length_c   1.000
_cell.angle_alpha   90.00
_cell.angle_beta   90.00
_cell.angle_gamma   90.00
#
_symmetry.space_group_name_H-M   'P 1'
#
loop_
_entity.id
_entity.type
_entity.pdbx_description
1 polymer ?
#
loop_
_entity_poly.entity_id
_entity_poly.type
_entity_poly.pdbx_seq_one_letter_code
_entity_poly.pdbx_strand_id
1 'polypeptide(L)'
;AVTMEGACGGVILTASHNPRQWNALKLLNEHGEFLNKEEGNEVLRIAEAEAFEFADIDHIGSYREDNTYNQKHIDSVLALDLVDVEAIKKADFRVAIDCVNSVGGIILPELLERLGVKHVEKLYCEATGDFQHNPEPLEKNLGDIMGLMAKGGCDVAFVVDPDVDRLAMICEDGKMYGEEYTLVSVADYV
;
A
#
# COMPACT_ATOMS: atom_id res chain seq x y z
N ALA A 1 -2.93 12.45 -4.17
CA ALA A 1 -2.87 13.68 -3.33
C ALA A 1 -2.24 14.83 -4.09
N VAL A 2 -1.01 14.70 -4.62
CA VAL A 2 -0.26 15.80 -5.26
C VAL A 2 -1.12 16.56 -6.28
N THR A 3 -1.63 15.88 -7.28
CA THR A 3 -2.45 16.46 -8.35
C THR A 3 -3.80 17.00 -7.86
N MET A 4 -4.43 16.35 -6.90
CA MET A 4 -5.72 16.76 -6.34
C MET A 4 -5.62 18.06 -5.54
N GLU A 5 -4.49 18.28 -4.87
CA GLU A 5 -4.23 19.49 -4.08
C GLU A 5 -3.53 20.60 -4.89
N GLY A 6 -3.13 20.31 -6.14
CA GLY A 6 -2.33 21.23 -6.94
C GLY A 6 -0.96 21.53 -6.31
N ALA A 7 -0.41 20.56 -5.60
CA ALA A 7 0.87 20.69 -4.93
C ALA A 7 2.03 20.67 -5.94
N CYS A 8 3.11 21.37 -5.64
CA CYS A 8 4.32 21.41 -6.49
C CYS A 8 5.17 20.14 -6.40
N GLY A 9 4.83 19.22 -5.51
CA GLY A 9 5.51 17.94 -5.36
C GLY A 9 5.04 17.19 -4.12
N GLY A 10 5.61 16.01 -3.88
CA GLY A 10 5.28 15.15 -2.75
C GLY A 10 6.47 14.41 -2.19
N VAL A 11 6.37 14.01 -0.93
CA VAL A 11 7.37 13.17 -0.26
C VAL A 11 6.65 12.02 0.43
N ILE A 12 7.06 10.77 0.12
CA ILE A 12 6.58 9.58 0.79
C ILE A 12 7.70 9.06 1.70
N LEU A 13 7.38 8.85 2.97
CA LEU A 13 8.29 8.28 3.97
C LEU A 13 8.12 6.77 3.97
N THR A 14 8.97 6.05 3.26
CA THR A 14 8.93 4.59 3.18
C THR A 14 10.26 4.02 2.75
N ALA A 15 10.60 2.85 3.26
CA ALA A 15 11.69 2.03 2.75
C ALA A 15 11.18 0.83 1.95
N SER A 16 9.90 0.87 1.49
CA SER A 16 9.25 -0.22 0.77
C SER A 16 9.35 -1.53 1.59
N HIS A 17 9.71 -2.62 0.96
CA HIS A 17 9.87 -3.96 1.55
C HIS A 17 11.21 -4.21 2.25
N ASN A 18 12.04 -3.17 2.43
CA ASN A 18 13.30 -3.31 3.17
C ASN A 18 13.03 -3.57 4.67
N PRO A 19 13.98 -4.24 5.37
CA PRO A 19 13.87 -4.46 6.80
C PRO A 19 13.72 -3.15 7.59
N ARG A 20 13.12 -3.22 8.79
CA ARG A 20 12.68 -2.09 9.62
C ARG A 20 13.75 -1.05 9.97
N GLN A 21 15.04 -1.40 9.89
CA GLN A 21 16.14 -0.47 10.15
C GLN A 21 16.40 0.50 8.98
N TRP A 22 15.79 0.27 7.83
CA TRP A 22 15.89 1.14 6.67
C TRP A 22 14.81 2.22 6.71
N ASN A 23 15.17 3.39 6.24
CA ASN A 23 14.26 4.49 6.00
C ASN A 23 14.67 5.22 4.73
N ALA A 24 13.70 5.74 3.99
CA ALA A 24 13.95 6.45 2.74
C ALA A 24 12.87 7.48 2.43
N LEU A 25 13.16 8.34 1.48
CA LEU A 25 12.24 9.31 0.91
C LEU A 25 12.01 8.95 -0.55
N LYS A 26 10.75 8.73 -0.92
CA LYS A 26 10.35 8.71 -2.33
C LYS A 26 9.84 10.12 -2.69
N LEU A 27 10.47 10.77 -3.67
CA LEU A 27 10.13 12.13 -4.07
C LEU A 27 9.26 12.12 -5.31
N LEU A 28 8.22 12.95 -5.31
CA LEU A 28 7.27 13.10 -6.40
C LEU A 28 7.32 14.52 -6.96
N ASN A 29 7.15 14.64 -8.28
CA ASN A 29 6.97 15.92 -8.98
C ASN A 29 5.52 16.44 -8.86
N GLU A 30 5.21 17.55 -9.50
CA GLU A 30 3.88 18.17 -9.49
C GLU A 30 2.79 17.34 -10.18
N HIS A 31 3.19 16.34 -10.99
CA HIS A 31 2.28 15.40 -11.63
C HIS A 31 1.96 14.19 -10.74
N GLY A 32 2.59 14.09 -9.57
CA GLY A 32 2.45 12.95 -8.65
C GLY A 32 3.24 11.71 -9.08
N GLU A 33 4.21 11.88 -9.97
CA GLU A 33 5.09 10.84 -10.49
C GLU A 33 6.44 10.87 -9.75
N PHE A 34 7.12 9.72 -9.68
CA PHE A 34 8.49 9.70 -9.16
C PHE A 34 9.41 10.57 -10.01
N LEU A 35 10.34 11.27 -9.35
CA LEU A 35 11.33 12.07 -10.06
C LEU A 35 12.10 11.20 -11.06
N ASN A 36 12.21 11.70 -12.29
CA ASN A 36 13.08 11.10 -13.27
C ASN A 36 14.56 11.40 -12.94
N LYS A 37 15.48 10.88 -13.75
CA LYS A 37 16.93 11.02 -13.51
C LYS A 37 17.39 12.47 -13.50
N GLU A 38 16.86 13.27 -14.41
CA GLU A 38 17.21 14.69 -14.57
C GLU A 38 16.72 15.50 -13.37
N GLU A 39 15.47 15.33 -12.97
CA GLU A 39 14.85 15.96 -11.78
C GLU A 39 15.59 15.55 -10.50
N GLY A 40 15.88 14.27 -10.32
CA GLY A 40 16.63 13.76 -9.17
C GLY A 40 18.05 14.33 -9.10
N ASN A 41 18.77 14.43 -10.23
CA ASN A 41 20.10 15.06 -10.29
C ASN A 41 20.04 16.55 -9.92
N GLU A 42 18.98 17.26 -10.32
CA GLU A 42 18.83 18.68 -9.98
C GLU A 42 18.58 18.85 -8.47
N VAL A 43 17.77 18.00 -7.84
CA VAL A 43 17.60 18.01 -6.38
C VAL A 43 18.94 17.77 -5.67
N LEU A 44 19.74 16.81 -6.12
CA LEU A 44 21.04 16.51 -5.54
C LEU A 44 22.00 17.72 -5.74
N ARG A 45 22.03 18.32 -6.92
CA ARG A 45 22.84 19.50 -7.20
C ARG A 45 22.50 20.68 -6.28
N ILE A 46 21.20 20.95 -6.06
CA ILE A 46 20.72 22.01 -5.15
C ILE A 46 21.15 21.71 -3.71
N ALA A 47 20.98 20.45 -3.29
CA ALA A 47 21.33 20.01 -1.94
C ALA A 47 22.84 20.11 -1.66
N GLU A 48 23.67 19.60 -2.59
CA GLU A 48 25.12 19.61 -2.46
C GLU A 48 25.71 21.03 -2.49
N ALA A 49 25.12 21.92 -3.29
CA ALA A 49 25.54 23.31 -3.39
C ALA A 49 24.95 24.20 -2.30
N GLU A 50 24.06 23.66 -1.44
CA GLU A 50 23.26 24.43 -0.47
C GLU A 50 22.56 25.63 -1.13
N ALA A 51 22.12 25.48 -2.40
CA ALA A 51 21.56 26.53 -3.24
C ALA A 51 20.08 26.76 -2.95
N PHE A 52 19.73 26.94 -1.68
CA PHE A 52 18.37 27.24 -1.22
C PHE A 52 18.41 28.31 -0.14
N GLU A 53 17.34 29.08 -0.04
CA GLU A 53 17.17 30.12 0.97
C GLU A 53 15.99 29.75 1.89
N PHE A 54 16.19 29.89 3.19
CA PHE A 54 15.10 29.72 4.15
C PHE A 54 14.29 31.02 4.22
N ALA A 55 12.96 30.85 4.32
CA ALA A 55 12.08 31.99 4.57
C ALA A 55 12.38 32.65 5.91
N ASP A 56 12.17 33.95 5.99
CA ASP A 56 12.16 34.64 7.26
C ASP A 56 10.90 34.29 8.08
N ILE A 57 10.87 34.76 9.34
CA ILE A 57 9.82 34.39 10.30
C ILE A 57 8.41 34.83 9.85
N ASP A 58 8.30 35.89 9.07
CA ASP A 58 7.03 36.44 8.62
C ASP A 58 6.48 35.68 7.35
N HIS A 59 7.34 34.89 6.71
CA HIS A 59 7.04 34.17 5.48
C HIS A 59 7.11 32.63 5.63
N ILE A 60 7.13 32.12 6.87
CA ILE A 60 7.06 30.67 7.13
C ILE A 60 5.70 30.16 6.65
N GLY A 61 5.73 29.05 5.89
CA GLY A 61 4.52 28.39 5.40
C GLY A 61 3.64 27.82 6.52
N SER A 62 2.44 27.41 6.17
CA SER A 62 1.49 26.78 7.09
C SER A 62 1.54 25.25 6.96
N TYR A 63 1.16 24.55 8.02
CA TYR A 63 0.96 23.12 8.06
C TYR A 63 -0.54 22.80 8.16
N ARG A 64 -0.97 21.77 7.41
CA ARG A 64 -2.33 21.22 7.46
C ARG A 64 -2.28 19.72 7.41
N GLU A 65 -3.05 19.04 8.25
CA GLU A 65 -3.32 17.61 8.15
C GLU A 65 -4.59 17.35 7.34
N ASP A 66 -4.57 16.30 6.51
CA ASP A 66 -5.76 15.80 5.82
C ASP A 66 -5.78 14.27 5.88
N ASN A 67 -6.68 13.74 6.70
CA ASN A 67 -6.88 12.31 6.93
C ASN A 67 -7.95 11.70 6.01
N THR A 68 -8.41 12.43 4.99
CA THR A 68 -9.49 11.97 4.10
C THR A 68 -9.00 11.18 2.89
N TYR A 69 -7.69 11.08 2.68
CA TYR A 69 -7.12 10.49 1.48
C TYR A 69 -7.34 8.98 1.36
N ASN A 70 -7.37 8.23 2.48
CA ASN A 70 -7.73 6.81 2.44
C ASN A 70 -9.14 6.63 1.87
N GLN A 71 -10.10 7.45 2.35
CA GLN A 71 -11.48 7.42 1.85
C GLN A 71 -11.56 7.79 0.37
N LYS A 72 -10.89 8.88 -0.03
CA LYS A 72 -10.83 9.31 -1.44
C LYS A 72 -10.27 8.22 -2.34
N HIS A 73 -9.22 7.50 -1.87
CA HIS A 73 -8.63 6.39 -2.61
C HIS A 73 -9.60 5.22 -2.75
N ILE A 74 -10.22 4.79 -1.65
CA ILE A 74 -11.23 3.72 -1.65
C ILE A 74 -12.38 4.07 -2.60
N ASP A 75 -12.90 5.29 -2.54
CA ASP A 75 -13.97 5.75 -3.43
C ASP A 75 -13.55 5.68 -4.90
N SER A 76 -12.30 6.04 -5.21
CA SER A 76 -11.73 5.93 -6.56
C SER A 76 -11.62 4.49 -7.04
N VAL A 77 -11.21 3.57 -6.15
CA VAL A 77 -11.15 2.13 -6.47
C VAL A 77 -12.55 1.59 -6.76
N LEU A 78 -13.52 1.90 -5.90
CA LEU A 78 -14.91 1.43 -6.06
C LEU A 78 -15.61 2.01 -7.30
N ALA A 79 -15.11 3.13 -7.82
CA ALA A 79 -15.64 3.76 -9.02
C ALA A 79 -15.06 3.19 -10.33
N LEU A 80 -14.11 2.26 -10.26
CA LEU A 80 -13.57 1.60 -11.45
C LEU A 80 -14.63 0.67 -12.08
N ASP A 81 -14.80 0.74 -13.38
CA ASP A 81 -15.76 -0.10 -14.13
C ASP A 81 -15.49 -1.62 -13.97
N LEU A 82 -14.25 -1.98 -13.64
CA LEU A 82 -13.81 -3.36 -13.40
C LEU A 82 -14.15 -3.89 -11.99
N VAL A 83 -14.59 -3.02 -11.07
CA VAL A 83 -14.89 -3.41 -9.69
C VAL A 83 -16.40 -3.66 -9.53
N ASP A 84 -16.80 -4.92 -9.60
CA ASP A 84 -18.19 -5.34 -9.39
C ASP A 84 -18.44 -5.66 -7.90
N VAL A 85 -18.81 -4.63 -7.14
CA VAL A 85 -19.10 -4.72 -5.70
C VAL A 85 -20.24 -5.72 -5.42
N GLU A 86 -21.25 -5.77 -6.27
CA GLU A 86 -22.40 -6.67 -6.07
C GLU A 86 -22.03 -8.14 -6.30
N ALA A 87 -21.16 -8.43 -7.28
CA ALA A 87 -20.61 -9.76 -7.47
C ALA A 87 -19.75 -10.19 -6.27
N ILE A 88 -18.91 -9.31 -5.76
CA ILE A 88 -18.07 -9.57 -4.56
C ILE A 88 -18.94 -9.87 -3.35
N LYS A 89 -19.96 -9.05 -3.06
CA LYS A 89 -20.93 -9.28 -1.97
C LYS A 89 -21.65 -10.62 -2.10
N LYS A 90 -22.05 -10.97 -3.33
CA LYS A 90 -22.78 -12.21 -3.61
C LYS A 90 -21.88 -13.45 -3.45
N ALA A 91 -20.60 -13.33 -3.76
CA ALA A 91 -19.64 -14.42 -3.60
C ALA A 91 -19.42 -14.80 -2.14
N ASP A 92 -19.64 -13.85 -1.20
CA ASP A 92 -19.56 -14.03 0.26
C ASP A 92 -18.22 -14.64 0.71
N PHE A 93 -17.13 -14.21 0.09
CA PHE A 93 -15.77 -14.69 0.37
C PHE A 93 -15.37 -14.47 1.84
N ARG A 94 -14.67 -15.44 2.38
CA ARG A 94 -13.95 -15.38 3.65
C ARG A 94 -12.47 -15.07 3.33
N VAL A 95 -12.02 -13.89 3.69
CA VAL A 95 -10.71 -13.37 3.32
C VAL A 95 -9.79 -13.36 4.53
N ALA A 96 -8.52 -13.71 4.36
CA ALA A 96 -7.48 -13.39 5.32
C ALA A 96 -6.58 -12.28 4.78
N ILE A 97 -6.05 -11.44 5.67
CA ILE A 97 -5.09 -10.40 5.30
C ILE A 97 -3.90 -10.39 6.24
N ASP A 98 -2.72 -10.10 5.67
CA ASP A 98 -1.51 -9.83 6.42
C ASP A 98 -0.94 -8.49 5.96
N CYS A 99 -0.80 -7.55 6.90
CA CYS A 99 -0.40 -6.17 6.64
C CYS A 99 0.94 -5.81 7.31
N VAL A 100 1.69 -6.80 7.77
CA VAL A 100 3.04 -6.68 8.37
C VAL A 100 3.18 -5.56 9.42
N ASN A 101 2.09 -5.25 10.13
CA ASN A 101 1.97 -4.15 11.09
C ASN A 101 2.33 -2.77 10.48
N SER A 102 1.92 -2.53 9.24
CA SER A 102 2.13 -1.26 8.54
C SER A 102 0.80 -0.67 8.03
N VAL A 103 0.88 0.30 7.13
CA VAL A 103 -0.27 1.11 6.68
C VAL A 103 -1.36 0.31 5.98
N GLY A 104 -1.04 -0.89 5.46
CA GLY A 104 -2.02 -1.84 4.94
C GLY A 104 -3.10 -2.19 5.95
N GLY A 105 -2.74 -2.27 7.25
CA GLY A 105 -3.68 -2.52 8.34
C GLY A 105 -4.71 -1.41 8.57
N ILE A 106 -4.46 -0.21 8.06
CA ILE A 106 -5.41 0.90 8.10
C ILE A 106 -6.38 0.83 6.93
N ILE A 107 -5.87 0.63 5.70
CA ILE A 107 -6.67 0.79 4.49
C ILE A 107 -7.37 -0.49 4.05
N LEU A 108 -6.72 -1.67 4.13
CA LEU A 108 -7.31 -2.91 3.61
C LEU A 108 -8.58 -3.36 4.34
N PRO A 109 -8.68 -3.29 5.68
CA PRO A 109 -9.92 -3.63 6.37
C PRO A 109 -11.10 -2.77 5.91
N GLU A 110 -10.89 -1.46 5.73
CA GLU A 110 -11.92 -0.54 5.28
C GLU A 110 -12.29 -0.78 3.82
N LEU A 111 -11.32 -1.01 2.94
CA LEU A 111 -11.56 -1.36 1.54
C LEU A 111 -12.39 -2.64 1.42
N LEU A 112 -12.03 -3.70 2.14
CA LEU A 112 -12.76 -4.97 2.13
C LEU A 112 -14.19 -4.84 2.66
N GLU A 113 -14.40 -4.06 3.72
CA GLU A 113 -15.73 -3.73 4.23
C GLU A 113 -16.56 -3.00 3.17
N ARG A 114 -16.00 -2.01 2.51
CA ARG A 114 -16.66 -1.24 1.44
C ARG A 114 -16.94 -2.09 0.19
N LEU A 115 -16.10 -3.07 -0.12
CA LEU A 115 -16.35 -4.10 -1.13
C LEU A 115 -17.43 -5.11 -0.71
N GLY A 116 -17.87 -5.09 0.55
CA GLY A 116 -18.92 -5.96 1.08
C GLY A 116 -18.45 -7.31 1.59
N VAL A 117 -17.14 -7.49 1.80
CA VAL A 117 -16.58 -8.69 2.43
C VAL A 117 -16.90 -8.65 3.92
N LYS A 118 -17.63 -9.69 4.41
CA LYS A 118 -18.12 -9.74 5.80
C LYS A 118 -17.18 -10.46 6.76
N HIS A 119 -16.37 -11.36 6.23
CA HIS A 119 -15.51 -12.24 7.01
C HIS A 119 -14.04 -11.97 6.65
N VAL A 120 -13.34 -11.27 7.54
CA VAL A 120 -11.94 -10.93 7.36
C VAL A 120 -11.13 -11.37 8.58
N GLU A 121 -10.26 -12.36 8.38
CA GLU A 121 -9.25 -12.75 9.36
C GLU A 121 -8.03 -11.83 9.20
N LYS A 122 -7.59 -11.19 10.29
CA LYS A 122 -6.58 -10.14 10.26
C LYS A 122 -5.30 -10.59 10.97
N LEU A 123 -4.19 -10.63 10.24
CA LEU A 123 -2.86 -10.83 10.79
C LEU A 123 -2.07 -9.53 10.64
N TYR A 124 -1.40 -9.11 11.71
CA TYR A 124 -0.46 -8.00 11.70
C TYR A 124 -1.01 -6.71 11.07
N CYS A 125 -2.22 -6.33 11.48
CA CYS A 125 -2.94 -5.16 10.97
C CYS A 125 -2.86 -3.94 11.90
N GLU A 126 -1.98 -3.94 12.91
CA GLU A 126 -1.72 -2.78 13.76
C GLU A 126 -0.58 -1.97 13.16
N ALA A 127 -0.87 -0.76 12.68
CA ALA A 127 0.11 0.08 11.98
C ALA A 127 1.15 0.70 12.95
N THR A 128 1.87 -0.15 13.66
CA THR A 128 2.91 0.24 14.62
C THR A 128 4.28 0.45 13.99
N GLY A 129 4.50 -0.08 12.79
CA GLY A 129 5.82 -0.14 12.14
C GLY A 129 6.75 -1.20 12.74
N ASP A 130 6.27 -2.00 13.69
CA ASP A 130 7.03 -3.11 14.27
C ASP A 130 6.69 -4.39 13.49
N PHE A 131 7.43 -4.58 12.40
CA PHE A 131 7.19 -5.67 11.44
C PHE A 131 7.32 -7.02 12.10
N GLN A 132 6.26 -7.82 12.06
CA GLN A 132 6.21 -9.14 12.70
C GLN A 132 7.07 -10.18 11.97
N HIS A 133 7.24 -10.02 10.67
CA HIS A 133 8.11 -10.85 9.83
C HIS A 133 8.88 -9.96 8.84
N ASN A 134 9.75 -10.53 8.04
CA ASN A 134 10.39 -9.78 6.95
C ASN A 134 9.31 -9.21 6.02
N PRO A 135 9.31 -7.89 5.75
CA PRO A 135 8.20 -7.24 5.05
C PRO A 135 8.11 -7.56 3.56
N GLU A 136 9.11 -8.21 2.98
CA GLU A 136 9.03 -8.68 1.60
C GLU A 136 8.07 -9.89 1.52
N PRO A 137 6.97 -9.83 0.71
CA PRO A 137 5.92 -10.85 0.70
C PRO A 137 6.32 -12.08 -0.10
N LEU A 138 7.40 -12.73 0.30
CA LEU A 138 7.89 -13.99 -0.26
C LEU A 138 7.46 -15.18 0.61
N GLU A 139 7.26 -16.34 -0.01
CA GLU A 139 6.80 -17.56 0.64
C GLU A 139 7.55 -17.88 1.96
N LYS A 140 8.87 -17.74 1.96
CA LYS A 140 9.72 -17.98 3.15
C LYS A 140 9.40 -17.10 4.35
N ASN A 141 8.72 -15.96 4.14
CA ASN A 141 8.38 -14.97 5.16
C ASN A 141 6.94 -15.09 5.65
N LEU A 142 6.07 -15.87 4.97
CA LEU A 142 4.62 -15.86 5.12
C LEU A 142 4.08 -17.12 5.83
N GLY A 143 4.91 -17.77 6.65
CA GLY A 143 4.53 -19.04 7.29
C GLY A 143 3.26 -18.97 8.14
N ASP A 144 2.99 -17.86 8.81
CA ASP A 144 1.84 -17.73 9.71
C ASP A 144 0.52 -17.66 8.93
N ILE A 145 0.43 -16.82 7.91
CA ILE A 145 -0.80 -16.72 7.11
C ILE A 145 -1.01 -17.97 6.24
N MET A 146 0.05 -18.56 5.68
CA MET A 146 -0.03 -19.85 4.98
C MET A 146 -0.53 -20.96 5.91
N GLY A 147 -0.02 -20.99 7.15
CA GLY A 147 -0.48 -21.93 8.18
C GLY A 147 -1.92 -21.67 8.63
N LEU A 148 -2.40 -20.43 8.62
CA LEU A 148 -3.79 -20.10 8.86
C LEU A 148 -4.67 -20.63 7.73
N MET A 149 -4.32 -20.34 6.48
CA MET A 149 -5.06 -20.80 5.31
C MET A 149 -5.14 -22.32 5.23
N ALA A 150 -4.03 -23.02 5.47
CA ALA A 150 -3.98 -24.48 5.47
C ALA A 150 -4.90 -25.16 6.50
N LYS A 151 -5.31 -24.46 7.56
CA LYS A 151 -6.30 -24.95 8.53
C LYS A 151 -7.72 -24.91 7.99
N GLY A 152 -7.95 -24.21 6.88
CA GLY A 152 -9.25 -23.98 6.28
C GLY A 152 -10.05 -22.86 6.96
N GLY A 153 -11.10 -22.43 6.30
CA GLY A 153 -12.02 -21.41 6.81
C GLY A 153 -11.91 -20.06 6.12
N CYS A 154 -10.89 -19.86 5.27
CA CYS A 154 -10.80 -18.73 4.35
C CYS A 154 -10.64 -19.23 2.91
N ASP A 155 -11.15 -18.47 1.96
CA ASP A 155 -11.15 -18.80 0.53
C ASP A 155 -9.90 -18.26 -0.15
N VAL A 156 -9.38 -17.13 0.31
CA VAL A 156 -8.20 -16.46 -0.22
C VAL A 156 -7.54 -15.61 0.85
N ALA A 157 -6.22 -15.45 0.77
CA ALA A 157 -5.51 -14.45 1.57
C ALA A 157 -4.76 -13.46 0.69
N PHE A 158 -4.70 -12.22 1.18
CA PHE A 158 -3.94 -11.13 0.59
C PHE A 158 -2.86 -10.66 1.57
N VAL A 159 -1.64 -10.58 1.08
CA VAL A 159 -0.49 -10.11 1.85
C VAL A 159 0.10 -8.90 1.15
N VAL A 160 0.30 -7.83 1.90
CA VAL A 160 0.88 -6.59 1.37
C VAL A 160 2.16 -6.23 2.10
N ASP A 161 3.04 -5.53 1.39
CA ASP A 161 4.24 -4.96 1.97
C ASP A 161 3.97 -3.62 2.71
N PRO A 162 4.95 -3.00 3.37
CA PRO A 162 4.71 -1.86 4.24
C PRO A 162 4.05 -0.64 3.60
N ASP A 163 4.31 -0.34 2.33
CA ASP A 163 3.71 0.79 1.61
C ASP A 163 2.63 0.37 0.60
N VAL A 164 2.25 -0.93 0.63
CA VAL A 164 1.08 -1.48 -0.07
C VAL A 164 1.19 -1.38 -1.61
N ASP A 165 2.42 -1.37 -2.13
CA ASP A 165 2.65 -1.39 -3.58
C ASP A 165 2.92 -2.80 -4.12
N ARG A 166 3.05 -3.80 -3.24
CA ARG A 166 3.19 -5.23 -3.57
C ARG A 166 2.05 -6.04 -2.98
N LEU A 167 1.63 -7.05 -3.72
CA LEU A 167 0.58 -8.00 -3.35
C LEU A 167 1.04 -9.43 -3.58
N ALA A 168 0.96 -10.27 -2.55
CA ALA A 168 0.98 -11.71 -2.69
C ALA A 168 -0.39 -12.31 -2.34
N MET A 169 -0.79 -13.35 -3.05
CA MET A 169 -2.02 -14.08 -2.78
C MET A 169 -1.71 -15.50 -2.34
N ILE A 170 -2.53 -16.02 -1.41
CA ILE A 170 -2.44 -17.39 -0.90
C ILE A 170 -3.78 -18.07 -1.12
N CYS A 171 -3.72 -19.26 -1.69
CA CYS A 171 -4.89 -20.07 -1.99
C CYS A 171 -5.49 -20.69 -0.73
N GLU A 172 -6.70 -21.23 -0.84
CA GLU A 172 -7.43 -21.89 0.24
C GLU A 172 -6.70 -23.11 0.84
N ASP A 173 -5.76 -23.70 0.11
CA ASP A 173 -4.94 -24.83 0.58
C ASP A 173 -3.65 -24.40 1.29
N GLY A 174 -3.45 -23.09 1.48
CA GLY A 174 -2.29 -22.50 2.13
C GLY A 174 -1.05 -22.35 1.25
N LYS A 175 -1.17 -22.58 -0.07
CA LYS A 175 -0.05 -22.39 -1.00
C LYS A 175 -0.08 -21.00 -1.63
N MET A 176 1.10 -20.49 -1.95
CA MET A 176 1.21 -19.26 -2.73
C MET A 176 0.55 -19.43 -4.10
N TYR A 177 -0.25 -18.43 -4.50
CA TYR A 177 -0.83 -18.38 -5.83
C TYR A 177 0.25 -18.24 -6.93
N GLY A 178 1.35 -17.60 -6.58
CA GLY A 178 2.47 -17.32 -7.46
C GLY A 178 2.49 -15.85 -7.90
N GLU A 179 3.66 -15.25 -7.79
CA GLU A 179 3.84 -13.80 -8.00
C GLU A 179 3.44 -13.38 -9.42
N GLU A 180 3.84 -14.17 -10.43
CA GLU A 180 3.51 -13.88 -11.83
C GLU A 180 2.02 -14.10 -12.15
N TYR A 181 1.34 -15.00 -11.46
CA TYR A 181 -0.06 -15.32 -11.72
C TYR A 181 -1.02 -14.21 -11.28
N THR A 182 -0.64 -13.36 -10.33
CA THR A 182 -1.42 -12.16 -9.96
C THR A 182 -1.63 -11.27 -11.18
N LEU A 183 -0.56 -10.97 -11.91
CA LEU A 183 -0.63 -10.19 -13.14
C LEU A 183 -1.43 -10.89 -14.24
N VAL A 184 -1.23 -12.21 -14.39
CA VAL A 184 -1.95 -13.00 -15.41
C VAL A 184 -3.45 -12.98 -15.15
N SER A 185 -3.90 -13.17 -13.90
CA SER A 185 -5.31 -13.14 -13.54
C SER A 185 -5.96 -11.79 -13.78
N VAL A 186 -5.26 -10.71 -13.45
CA VAL A 186 -5.75 -9.36 -13.73
C VAL A 186 -5.83 -9.12 -15.24
N ALA A 187 -4.82 -9.52 -16.00
CA ALA A 187 -4.81 -9.35 -17.45
C ALA A 187 -5.88 -10.18 -18.17
N ASP A 188 -6.24 -11.36 -17.62
CA ASP A 188 -7.32 -12.20 -18.16
C ASP A 188 -8.71 -11.62 -17.86
N TYR A 189 -8.83 -10.90 -16.75
CA TYR A 189 -10.08 -10.24 -16.34
C TYR A 189 -10.37 -8.94 -17.10
N VAL A 190 -9.34 -8.16 -17.45
CA VAL A 190 -9.43 -6.86 -18.15
C VAL A 190 -9.66 -7.05 -19.65
#